data_00bc94f1df780621da9e664334c80436
#
_entry.id   00bc94f1df780621da9e664334c80436
#
_cell.length_a   1.000
_cell.length_b   1.000
_cell.length_c   1.000
_cell.angle_alpha   90.00
_cell.angle_beta   90.00
_cell.angle_gamma   90.00
#
_symmetry.space_group_name_H-M   'P 1'
#
loop_
_entity.id
_entity.type
_entity.pdbx_description
1 polymer ?
#
loop_
_entity_poly.entity_id
_entity_poly.type
_entity_poly.pdbx_seq_one_letter_code
_entity_poly.pdbx_strand_id
1 'polypeptide(L)'
;MVWELFTRLVDNSFLLVGPMEAFRHIFLLMEKAAFFRILSFSSFRILSAYFLSFFLALAFALFSYQHRFFENLIQPPLFLLRNLPVASFVIILLFFIGRANLSFFISFWMSFPIFYFNFLEGLKKLDQDVLEMARVFRFSPWNRFRYILIPGIYPQMLSSAKLAMGLSWKSGIAAELIGQVRNSIGYQLMDAKVSLDMGEVFAWSIIMIALSKFFELLVLYVLKKGFSKGSI
;
A
#
# COMPACT_ATOMS: atom_id res chain seq x y z
N MET A 1 -18.36 22.50 -1.02
CA MET A 1 -19.79 22.87 -0.86
C MET A 1 -20.54 21.94 0.09
N VAL A 2 -20.71 20.61 -0.19
CA VAL A 2 -21.46 19.72 0.71
C VAL A 2 -20.85 19.64 2.13
N TRP A 3 -19.54 19.47 2.27
CA TRP A 3 -18.86 19.45 3.56
C TRP A 3 -19.05 20.76 4.34
N GLU A 4 -18.89 21.91 3.72
CA GLU A 4 -19.11 23.24 4.31
C GLU A 4 -20.55 23.44 4.80
N LEU A 5 -21.55 22.97 4.03
CA LEU A 5 -22.97 23.00 4.43
C LEU A 5 -23.23 22.15 5.68
N PHE A 6 -22.67 20.94 5.72
CA PHE A 6 -22.79 20.08 6.91
C PHE A 6 -22.14 20.70 8.15
N THR A 7 -20.98 21.35 8.00
CA THR A 7 -20.29 22.03 9.11
C THR A 7 -21.15 23.16 9.68
N ARG A 8 -21.82 23.93 8.84
CA ARG A 8 -22.72 25.00 9.27
C ARG A 8 -24.01 24.50 9.89
N LEU A 9 -24.50 23.32 9.47
CA LEU A 9 -25.72 22.72 10.03
C LEU A 9 -25.47 22.09 11.42
N VAL A 10 -24.30 21.53 11.65
CA VAL A 10 -23.94 20.92 12.94
C VAL A 10 -23.55 21.96 13.97
N ASP A 11 -23.08 23.15 13.55
CA ASP A 11 -22.67 24.32 14.34
C ASP A 11 -21.87 23.96 15.62
N ASN A 12 -21.07 22.90 15.52
CA ASN A 12 -20.26 22.37 16.61
C ASN A 12 -18.86 22.05 16.08
N SER A 13 -17.94 22.99 16.24
CA SER A 13 -16.53 22.89 15.82
C SER A 13 -15.76 21.74 16.50
N PHE A 14 -16.24 21.24 17.64
CA PHE A 14 -15.67 20.07 18.32
C PHE A 14 -15.98 18.75 17.64
N LEU A 15 -17.05 18.68 16.83
CA LEU A 15 -17.48 17.44 16.17
C LEU A 15 -17.13 17.45 14.68
N LEU A 16 -17.26 18.58 14.02
CA LEU A 16 -17.06 18.70 12.58
C LEU A 16 -16.32 19.98 12.21
N VAL A 17 -15.09 19.82 11.79
CA VAL A 17 -14.23 20.95 11.36
C VAL A 17 -14.49 21.28 9.89
N GLY A 18 -14.60 22.55 9.59
CA GLY A 18 -14.76 23.02 8.21
C GLY A 18 -13.52 22.81 7.34
N PRO A 19 -13.67 22.74 6.01
CA PRO A 19 -12.55 22.53 5.10
C PRO A 19 -11.47 23.62 5.25
N MET A 20 -11.86 24.88 5.42
CA MET A 20 -10.92 26.00 5.58
C MET A 20 -10.09 25.86 6.87
N GLU A 21 -10.71 25.44 7.95
CA GLU A 21 -10.05 25.21 9.23
C GLU A 21 -9.10 24.01 9.16
N ALA A 22 -9.52 22.91 8.53
CA ALA A 22 -8.65 21.78 8.29
C ALA A 22 -7.40 22.15 7.46
N PHE A 23 -7.56 22.97 6.42
CA PHE A 23 -6.42 23.50 5.65
C PHE A 23 -5.52 24.41 6.50
N ARG A 24 -6.09 25.26 7.34
CA ARG A 24 -5.30 26.09 8.28
C ARG A 24 -4.46 25.22 9.21
N HIS A 25 -5.02 24.14 9.76
CA HIS A 25 -4.27 23.19 10.60
C HIS A 25 -3.13 22.52 9.82
N ILE A 26 -3.28 22.23 8.52
CA ILE A 26 -2.18 21.69 7.69
C ILE A 26 -1.01 22.68 7.67
N PHE A 27 -1.25 23.97 7.45
CA PHE A 27 -0.19 24.99 7.44
C PHE A 27 0.50 25.09 8.81
N LEU A 28 -0.27 25.12 9.90
CA LEU A 28 0.28 25.12 11.26
C LEU A 28 1.14 23.86 11.56
N LEU A 29 0.73 22.70 11.05
CA LEU A 29 1.51 21.47 11.18
C LEU A 29 2.83 21.55 10.39
N MET A 30 2.83 22.15 9.20
CA MET A 30 4.02 22.29 8.36
C MET A 30 5.10 23.19 9.00
N GLU A 31 4.71 24.11 9.86
CA GLU A 31 5.64 24.96 10.62
C GLU A 31 6.32 24.20 11.77
N LYS A 32 5.74 23.10 12.24
CA LYS A 32 6.35 22.28 13.30
C LYS A 32 7.63 21.59 12.79
N ALA A 33 8.78 21.80 13.44
CA ALA A 33 10.08 21.22 13.06
C ALA A 33 10.06 19.68 12.91
N ALA A 34 9.16 19.00 13.62
CA ALA A 34 9.02 17.54 13.57
C ALA A 34 8.20 17.03 12.36
N PHE A 35 7.49 17.91 11.64
CA PHE A 35 6.53 17.53 10.59
C PHE A 35 7.16 16.63 9.51
N PHE A 36 8.22 17.10 8.87
CA PHE A 36 8.88 16.34 7.81
C PHE A 36 9.51 15.03 8.30
N ARG A 37 9.98 15.00 9.54
CA ARG A 37 10.50 13.77 10.17
C ARG A 37 9.40 12.74 10.35
N ILE A 38 8.21 13.15 10.82
CA ILE A 38 7.04 12.27 10.99
C ILE A 38 6.59 11.71 9.64
N LEU A 39 6.46 12.57 8.62
CA LEU A 39 6.10 12.15 7.27
C LEU A 39 7.09 11.13 6.70
N SER A 40 8.39 11.44 6.78
CA SER A 40 9.45 10.58 6.26
C SER A 40 9.49 9.23 6.97
N PHE A 41 9.29 9.21 8.27
CA PHE A 41 9.31 8.01 9.08
C PHE A 41 8.18 7.04 8.70
N SER A 42 6.92 7.50 8.64
CA SER A 42 5.80 6.66 8.21
C SER A 42 5.92 6.26 6.74
N SER A 43 6.28 7.22 5.86
CA SER A 43 6.44 6.96 4.43
C SER A 43 7.50 5.91 4.15
N PHE A 44 8.67 6.00 4.77
CA PHE A 44 9.76 5.05 4.57
C PHE A 44 9.35 3.62 4.95
N ARG A 45 8.67 3.44 6.08
CA ARG A 45 8.21 2.14 6.55
C ARG A 45 7.16 1.53 5.64
N ILE A 46 6.14 2.31 5.30
CA ILE A 46 5.03 1.84 4.45
C ILE A 46 5.55 1.52 3.04
N LEU A 47 6.36 2.40 2.45
CA LEU A 47 6.89 2.21 1.10
C LEU A 47 7.90 1.07 1.03
N SER A 48 8.80 0.93 2.01
CA SER A 48 9.74 -0.19 2.04
C SER A 48 9.01 -1.54 2.14
N ALA A 49 7.95 -1.62 2.96
CA ALA A 49 7.09 -2.79 3.05
C ALA A 49 6.35 -3.07 1.74
N TYR A 50 5.81 -2.03 1.10
CA TYR A 50 5.13 -2.13 -0.18
C TYR A 50 6.05 -2.66 -1.29
N PHE A 51 7.25 -2.10 -1.44
CA PHE A 51 8.20 -2.57 -2.47
C PHE A 51 8.71 -3.98 -2.16
N LEU A 52 9.00 -4.28 -0.90
CA LEU A 52 9.37 -5.64 -0.52
C LEU A 52 8.27 -6.64 -0.86
N SER A 53 7.01 -6.31 -0.56
CA SER A 53 5.88 -7.18 -0.91
C SER A 53 5.69 -7.33 -2.41
N PHE A 54 5.91 -6.27 -3.20
CA PHE A 54 5.85 -6.32 -4.66
C PHE A 54 6.87 -7.32 -5.24
N PHE A 55 8.15 -7.20 -4.86
CA PHE A 55 9.20 -8.07 -5.40
C PHE A 55 9.07 -9.51 -4.91
N LEU A 56 8.78 -9.71 -3.63
CA LEU A 56 8.58 -11.06 -3.09
C LEU A 56 7.33 -11.72 -3.68
N ALA A 57 6.23 -10.99 -3.82
CA ALA A 57 5.02 -11.53 -4.43
C ALA A 57 5.24 -11.91 -5.91
N LEU A 58 6.03 -11.13 -6.65
CA LEU A 58 6.42 -11.48 -8.02
C LEU A 58 7.22 -12.78 -8.06
N ALA A 59 8.23 -12.91 -7.19
CA ALA A 59 9.04 -14.13 -7.10
C ALA A 59 8.18 -15.35 -6.71
N PHE A 60 7.31 -15.20 -5.72
CA PHE A 60 6.40 -16.26 -5.30
C PHE A 60 5.37 -16.64 -6.38
N ALA A 61 4.82 -15.65 -7.08
CA ALA A 61 3.87 -15.91 -8.18
C ALA A 61 4.55 -16.65 -9.35
N LEU A 62 5.77 -16.28 -9.72
CA LEU A 62 6.56 -16.97 -10.74
C LEU A 62 6.88 -18.41 -10.33
N PHE A 63 7.22 -18.62 -9.07
CA PHE A 63 7.50 -19.97 -8.56
C PHE A 63 6.22 -20.83 -8.50
N SER A 64 5.10 -20.28 -8.04
CA SER A 64 3.79 -20.92 -8.03
C SER A 64 3.31 -21.27 -9.44
N TYR A 65 3.57 -20.39 -10.42
CA TYR A 65 3.22 -20.64 -11.82
C TYR A 65 3.95 -21.88 -12.41
N GLN A 66 5.16 -22.13 -11.93
CA GLN A 66 5.93 -23.29 -12.36
C GLN A 66 5.63 -24.57 -11.56
N HIS A 67 5.23 -24.44 -10.28
CA HIS A 67 5.09 -25.54 -9.33
C HIS A 67 3.72 -25.53 -8.65
N ARG A 68 2.79 -26.34 -9.13
CA ARG A 68 1.43 -26.47 -8.54
C ARG A 68 1.40 -26.84 -7.06
N PHE A 69 2.38 -27.63 -6.62
CA PHE A 69 2.49 -27.97 -5.20
C PHE A 69 2.72 -26.74 -4.33
N PHE A 70 3.63 -25.86 -4.76
CA PHE A 70 3.92 -24.62 -4.05
C PHE A 70 2.72 -23.65 -4.07
N GLU A 71 2.04 -23.56 -5.19
CA GLU A 71 0.80 -22.79 -5.30
C GLU A 71 -0.24 -23.24 -4.26
N ASN A 72 -0.52 -24.56 -4.20
CA ASN A 72 -1.49 -25.14 -3.28
C ASN A 72 -1.09 -24.95 -1.81
N LEU A 73 0.21 -24.88 -1.51
CA LEU A 73 0.73 -24.64 -0.16
C LEU A 73 0.57 -23.17 0.28
N ILE A 74 0.81 -22.22 -0.64
CA ILE A 74 0.86 -20.79 -0.31
C ILE A 74 -0.52 -20.12 -0.36
N GLN A 75 -1.40 -20.55 -1.24
CA GLN A 75 -2.72 -19.92 -1.40
C GLN A 75 -3.58 -19.92 -0.14
N PRO A 76 -3.75 -21.04 0.62
CA PRO A 76 -4.62 -21.04 1.80
C PRO A 76 -4.21 -20.01 2.87
N PRO A 77 -2.93 -19.93 3.32
CA PRO A 77 -2.52 -18.95 4.30
C PRO A 77 -2.67 -17.50 3.78
N LEU A 78 -2.40 -17.25 2.51
CA LEU A 78 -2.58 -15.91 1.94
C LEU A 78 -4.07 -15.52 1.82
N PHE A 79 -4.94 -16.49 1.54
CA PHE A 79 -6.38 -16.26 1.54
C PHE A 79 -6.89 -15.90 2.94
N LEU A 80 -6.42 -16.56 3.98
CA LEU A 80 -6.74 -16.23 5.37
C LEU A 80 -6.26 -14.80 5.71
N LEU A 81 -5.00 -14.46 5.39
CA LEU A 81 -4.45 -13.12 5.64
C LEU A 81 -5.24 -12.00 4.95
N ARG A 82 -5.68 -12.24 3.71
CA ARG A 82 -6.47 -11.27 2.96
C ARG A 82 -7.81 -10.94 3.61
N ASN A 83 -8.40 -11.90 4.32
CA ASN A 83 -9.73 -11.77 4.93
C ASN A 83 -9.67 -11.40 6.42
N LEU A 84 -8.49 -11.35 7.03
CA LEU A 84 -8.36 -10.94 8.42
C LEU A 84 -8.67 -9.45 8.61
N PRO A 85 -9.47 -9.08 9.62
CA PRO A 85 -9.66 -7.69 10.00
C PRO A 85 -8.30 -7.07 10.38
N VAL A 86 -7.95 -5.95 9.75
CA VAL A 86 -6.65 -5.27 9.98
C VAL A 86 -6.41 -4.99 11.46
N ALA A 87 -7.43 -4.51 12.18
CA ALA A 87 -7.30 -4.18 13.61
C ALA A 87 -6.92 -5.39 14.46
N SER A 88 -7.58 -6.54 14.25
CA SER A 88 -7.26 -7.77 14.97
C SER A 88 -5.85 -8.25 14.66
N PHE A 89 -5.44 -8.17 13.38
CA PHE A 89 -4.10 -8.56 12.96
C PHE A 89 -3.00 -7.66 13.55
N VAL A 90 -3.26 -6.34 13.65
CA VAL A 90 -2.36 -5.38 14.32
C VAL A 90 -2.16 -5.75 15.78
N ILE A 91 -3.26 -6.07 16.52
CA ILE A 91 -3.18 -6.42 17.93
C ILE A 91 -2.37 -7.71 18.12
N ILE A 92 -2.61 -8.73 17.30
CA ILE A 92 -1.85 -10.00 17.36
C ILE A 92 -0.37 -9.73 17.11
N LEU A 93 -0.02 -9.01 16.04
CA LEU A 93 1.38 -8.76 15.71
C LEU A 93 2.09 -7.86 16.74
N LEU A 94 1.37 -6.98 17.42
CA LEU A 94 1.94 -6.13 18.47
C LEU A 94 2.61 -6.94 19.59
N PHE A 95 2.03 -8.10 19.93
CA PHE A 95 2.61 -8.99 20.95
C PHE A 95 3.90 -9.68 20.49
N PHE A 96 4.04 -9.96 19.18
CA PHE A 96 5.19 -10.72 18.65
C PHE A 96 6.35 -9.84 18.22
N ILE A 97 6.08 -8.70 17.54
CA ILE A 97 7.12 -7.89 16.89
C ILE A 97 7.32 -6.51 17.55
N GLY A 98 6.47 -6.18 18.54
CA GLY A 98 6.52 -4.90 19.22
C GLY A 98 6.11 -3.71 18.34
N ARG A 99 6.12 -2.51 18.92
CA ARG A 99 5.58 -1.29 18.28
C ARG A 99 6.43 -0.80 17.11
N ALA A 100 7.76 -0.92 17.22
CA ALA A 100 8.68 -0.24 16.32
C ALA A 100 8.53 -0.63 14.85
N ASN A 101 8.25 -1.89 14.54
CA ASN A 101 8.18 -2.40 13.17
C ASN A 101 6.74 -2.71 12.70
N LEU A 102 5.75 -2.39 13.53
CA LEU A 102 4.37 -2.81 13.33
C LEU A 102 3.80 -2.33 11.98
N SER A 103 3.97 -1.03 11.65
CA SER A 103 3.48 -0.48 10.38
C SER A 103 4.12 -1.12 9.16
N PHE A 104 5.42 -1.45 9.23
CA PHE A 104 6.11 -2.17 8.16
C PHE A 104 5.50 -3.55 7.93
N PHE A 105 5.39 -4.37 8.98
CA PHE A 105 4.85 -5.73 8.85
C PHE A 105 3.38 -5.74 8.41
N ILE A 106 2.55 -4.86 8.95
CA ILE A 106 1.14 -4.76 8.56
C ILE A 106 1.01 -4.32 7.11
N SER A 107 1.74 -3.28 6.69
CA SER A 107 1.72 -2.83 5.29
C SER A 107 2.20 -3.92 4.33
N PHE A 108 3.23 -4.68 4.72
CA PHE A 108 3.73 -5.81 3.96
C PHE A 108 2.65 -6.89 3.78
N TRP A 109 2.10 -7.40 4.88
CA TRP A 109 1.13 -8.51 4.84
C TRP A 109 -0.21 -8.15 4.22
N MET A 110 -0.60 -6.86 4.27
CA MET A 110 -1.82 -6.40 3.60
C MET A 110 -1.64 -6.23 2.09
N SER A 111 -0.46 -5.87 1.61
CA SER A 111 -0.19 -5.70 0.17
C SER A 111 0.28 -6.98 -0.51
N PHE A 112 0.98 -7.87 0.18
CA PHE A 112 1.56 -9.09 -0.39
C PHE A 112 0.54 -10.01 -1.07
N PRO A 113 -0.61 -10.37 -0.46
CA PRO A 113 -1.62 -11.19 -1.14
C PRO A 113 -2.21 -10.51 -2.38
N ILE A 114 -2.38 -9.18 -2.36
CA ILE A 114 -2.89 -8.45 -3.52
C ILE A 114 -1.97 -8.64 -4.71
N PHE A 115 -0.66 -8.44 -4.53
CA PHE A 115 0.31 -8.63 -5.58
C PHE A 115 0.39 -10.08 -6.03
N TYR A 116 0.50 -11.02 -5.08
CA TYR A 116 0.65 -12.44 -5.38
C TYR A 116 -0.50 -12.97 -6.24
N PHE A 117 -1.75 -12.76 -5.82
CA PHE A 117 -2.89 -13.28 -6.56
C PHE A 117 -3.05 -12.62 -7.93
N ASN A 118 -2.84 -11.30 -8.04
CA ASN A 118 -2.93 -10.62 -9.33
C ASN A 118 -1.81 -11.04 -10.29
N PHE A 119 -0.56 -11.20 -9.81
CA PHE A 119 0.54 -11.63 -10.65
C PHE A 119 0.36 -13.08 -11.10
N LEU A 120 -0.04 -13.97 -10.20
CA LEU A 120 -0.30 -15.36 -10.53
C LEU A 120 -1.45 -15.51 -11.52
N GLU A 121 -2.53 -14.76 -11.34
CA GLU A 121 -3.66 -14.73 -12.28
C GLU A 121 -3.22 -14.20 -13.65
N GLY A 122 -2.41 -13.14 -13.68
CA GLY A 122 -1.84 -12.62 -14.92
C GLY A 122 -0.98 -13.64 -15.65
N LEU A 123 -0.10 -14.34 -14.92
CA LEU A 123 0.74 -15.39 -15.48
C LEU A 123 -0.06 -16.55 -16.08
N LYS A 124 -1.18 -16.92 -15.43
CA LYS A 124 -2.06 -17.99 -15.90
C LYS A 124 -2.89 -17.61 -17.13
N LYS A 125 -3.10 -16.32 -17.37
CA LYS A 125 -3.83 -15.78 -18.52
C LYS A 125 -2.93 -15.51 -19.73
N LEU A 126 -1.63 -15.80 -19.65
CA LEU A 126 -0.72 -15.64 -20.80
C LEU A 126 -1.13 -16.55 -21.95
N ASP A 127 -1.01 -16.01 -23.16
CA ASP A 127 -1.29 -16.72 -24.39
C ASP A 127 -0.39 -17.94 -24.54
N GLN A 128 -1.01 -19.12 -24.73
CA GLN A 128 -0.28 -20.38 -24.87
C GLN A 128 0.53 -20.41 -26.16
N ASP A 129 0.04 -19.81 -27.25
CA ASP A 129 0.73 -19.77 -28.54
C ASP A 129 2.06 -19.00 -28.43
N VAL A 130 2.05 -17.88 -27.66
CA VAL A 130 3.27 -17.11 -27.37
C VAL A 130 4.27 -17.92 -26.53
N LEU A 131 3.78 -18.70 -25.58
CA LEU A 131 4.61 -19.55 -24.73
C LEU A 131 5.19 -20.74 -25.52
N GLU A 132 4.44 -21.31 -26.44
CA GLU A 132 4.90 -22.37 -27.34
C GLU A 132 5.93 -21.83 -28.35
N MET A 133 5.68 -20.68 -28.96
CA MET A 133 6.63 -19.98 -29.81
C MET A 133 7.99 -19.81 -29.09
N ALA A 134 7.96 -19.29 -27.83
CA ALA A 134 9.19 -19.11 -27.06
C ALA A 134 9.93 -20.41 -26.77
N ARG A 135 9.20 -21.53 -26.69
CA ARG A 135 9.77 -22.87 -26.52
C ARG A 135 10.41 -23.36 -27.81
N VAL A 136 9.73 -23.20 -28.94
CA VAL A 136 10.25 -23.59 -30.29
C VAL A 136 11.51 -22.79 -30.60
N PHE A 137 11.52 -21.48 -30.36
CA PHE A 137 12.69 -20.62 -30.60
C PHE A 137 13.76 -20.72 -29.50
N ARG A 138 13.60 -21.64 -28.54
CA ARG A 138 14.54 -21.90 -27.42
C ARG A 138 14.96 -20.63 -26.67
N PHE A 139 13.97 -19.79 -26.33
CA PHE A 139 14.25 -18.61 -25.54
C PHE A 139 14.91 -18.98 -24.21
N SER A 140 15.99 -18.28 -23.86
CA SER A 140 16.59 -18.44 -22.53
C SER A 140 15.58 -18.08 -21.44
N PRO A 141 15.71 -18.64 -20.22
CA PRO A 141 14.81 -18.30 -19.09
C PRO A 141 14.72 -16.79 -18.82
N TRP A 142 15.84 -16.07 -18.98
CA TRP A 142 15.89 -14.61 -18.83
C TRP A 142 15.13 -13.88 -19.94
N ASN A 143 15.29 -14.31 -21.20
CA ASN A 143 14.56 -13.70 -22.32
C ASN A 143 13.06 -13.96 -22.22
N ARG A 144 12.65 -15.18 -21.81
CA ARG A 144 11.25 -15.51 -21.54
C ARG A 144 10.67 -14.65 -20.43
N PHE A 145 11.40 -14.47 -19.32
CA PHE A 145 11.01 -13.59 -18.23
C PHE A 145 10.84 -12.15 -18.70
N ARG A 146 11.85 -11.58 -19.37
CA ARG A 146 11.89 -10.16 -19.74
C ARG A 146 10.92 -9.78 -20.85
N TYR A 147 10.77 -10.65 -21.87
CA TYR A 147 10.03 -10.29 -23.09
C TYR A 147 8.63 -10.90 -23.18
N ILE A 148 8.31 -11.88 -22.34
CA ILE A 148 6.99 -12.55 -22.38
C ILE A 148 6.28 -12.43 -21.02
N LEU A 149 6.88 -12.95 -19.93
CA LEU A 149 6.18 -13.02 -18.65
C LEU A 149 5.90 -11.63 -18.08
N ILE A 150 6.93 -10.78 -17.97
CA ILE A 150 6.76 -9.45 -17.39
C ILE A 150 5.87 -8.54 -18.23
N PRO A 151 6.05 -8.42 -19.56
CA PRO A 151 5.11 -7.65 -20.39
C PRO A 151 3.68 -8.21 -20.36
N GLY A 152 3.52 -9.52 -20.35
CA GLY A 152 2.20 -10.16 -20.32
C GLY A 152 1.41 -9.93 -19.06
N ILE A 153 2.06 -9.77 -17.89
CA ILE A 153 1.39 -9.44 -16.62
C ILE A 153 1.32 -7.94 -16.33
N TYR A 154 1.79 -7.10 -17.23
CA TYR A 154 1.87 -5.65 -17.00
C TYR A 154 0.54 -5.01 -16.60
N PRO A 155 -0.62 -5.31 -17.22
CA PRO A 155 -1.90 -4.76 -16.79
C PRO A 155 -2.23 -5.12 -15.34
N GLN A 156 -1.95 -6.35 -14.91
CA GLN A 156 -2.14 -6.84 -13.53
C GLN A 156 -1.16 -6.16 -12.57
N MET A 157 0.07 -5.89 -13.01
CA MET A 157 1.04 -5.12 -12.22
C MET A 157 0.52 -3.70 -11.94
N LEU A 158 -0.01 -3.01 -12.93
CA LEU A 158 -0.56 -1.66 -12.75
C LEU A 158 -1.78 -1.65 -11.82
N SER A 159 -2.73 -2.56 -12.03
CA SER A 159 -3.95 -2.62 -11.22
C SER A 159 -3.65 -2.99 -9.77
N SER A 160 -2.81 -4.01 -9.55
CA SER A 160 -2.41 -4.42 -8.20
C SER A 160 -1.56 -3.37 -7.49
N ALA A 161 -0.67 -2.67 -8.21
CA ALA A 161 0.14 -1.58 -7.65
C ALA A 161 -0.74 -0.46 -7.08
N LYS A 162 -1.79 -0.08 -7.81
CA LYS A 162 -2.76 0.92 -7.36
C LYS A 162 -3.53 0.46 -6.12
N LEU A 163 -4.09 -0.75 -6.14
CA LEU A 163 -4.88 -1.30 -5.03
C LEU A 163 -4.03 -1.49 -3.76
N ALA A 164 -2.84 -2.09 -3.92
CA ALA A 164 -1.93 -2.36 -2.83
C ALA A 164 -1.39 -1.07 -2.18
N MET A 165 -1.15 0.01 -2.96
CA MET A 165 -0.70 1.29 -2.40
C MET A 165 -1.73 1.86 -1.43
N GLY A 166 -2.99 1.95 -1.84
CA GLY A 166 -4.06 2.46 -0.98
C GLY A 166 -4.26 1.62 0.29
N LEU A 167 -4.17 0.29 0.18
CA LEU A 167 -4.31 -0.58 1.34
C LEU A 167 -3.09 -0.52 2.26
N SER A 168 -1.86 -0.49 1.73
CA SER A 168 -0.64 -0.35 2.53
C SER A 168 -0.66 0.91 3.39
N TRP A 169 -1.06 2.05 2.82
CA TRP A 169 -1.17 3.30 3.57
C TRP A 169 -2.24 3.24 4.66
N LYS A 170 -3.44 2.79 4.33
CA LYS A 170 -4.53 2.68 5.30
C LYS A 170 -4.16 1.75 6.46
N SER A 171 -3.65 0.57 6.14
CA SER A 171 -3.32 -0.43 7.15
C SER A 171 -2.05 -0.06 7.95
N GLY A 172 -1.04 0.51 7.30
CA GLY A 172 0.19 0.94 7.94
C GLY A 172 -0.04 2.05 8.97
N ILE A 173 -0.83 3.07 8.61
CA ILE A 173 -1.19 4.15 9.54
C ILE A 173 -2.14 3.66 10.64
N ALA A 174 -3.09 2.75 10.34
CA ALA A 174 -3.91 2.12 11.36
C ALA A 174 -3.04 1.33 12.37
N ALA A 175 -2.00 0.66 11.89
CA ALA A 175 -1.04 -0.03 12.75
C ALA A 175 -0.23 0.93 13.62
N GLU A 176 0.20 2.08 13.09
CA GLU A 176 0.88 3.12 13.87
C GLU A 176 -0.03 3.72 14.95
N LEU A 177 -1.31 3.94 14.62
CA LEU A 177 -2.31 4.49 15.52
C LEU A 177 -2.60 3.50 16.67
N ILE A 178 -2.91 2.24 16.36
CA ILE A 178 -3.24 1.21 17.36
C ILE A 178 -1.99 0.88 18.20
N GLY A 179 -0.84 0.75 17.55
CA GLY A 179 0.45 0.47 18.21
C GLY A 179 1.06 1.67 18.94
N GLN A 180 0.48 2.86 18.80
CA GLN A 180 1.02 4.10 19.35
C GLN A 180 2.52 4.29 19.02
N VAL A 181 2.86 4.18 17.75
CA VAL A 181 4.24 4.24 17.26
C VAL A 181 4.72 5.69 17.28
N ARG A 182 5.61 6.04 18.21
CA ARG A 182 6.11 7.41 18.35
C ARG A 182 6.74 7.94 17.06
N ASN A 183 6.65 9.24 16.84
CA ASN A 183 7.15 9.95 15.65
C ASN A 183 6.53 9.46 14.33
N SER A 184 5.28 9.01 14.34
CA SER A 184 4.56 8.57 13.16
C SER A 184 3.27 9.36 12.93
N ILE A 185 2.72 9.29 11.73
CA ILE A 185 1.43 9.92 11.39
C ILE A 185 0.31 9.33 12.25
N GLY A 186 0.29 7.99 12.43
CA GLY A 186 -0.71 7.33 13.26
C GLY A 186 -0.66 7.76 14.72
N TYR A 187 0.55 8.02 15.26
CA TYR A 187 0.69 8.55 16.61
C TYR A 187 0.11 9.95 16.74
N GLN A 188 0.36 10.84 15.76
CA GLN A 188 -0.19 12.20 15.75
C GLN A 188 -1.72 12.19 15.67
N LEU A 189 -2.30 11.30 14.86
CA LEU A 189 -3.74 11.11 14.80
C LEU A 189 -4.33 10.68 16.15
N MET A 190 -3.64 9.80 16.88
CA MET A 190 -4.07 9.37 18.20
C MET A 190 -3.95 10.49 19.24
N ASP A 191 -2.86 11.24 19.19
CA ASP A 191 -2.60 12.38 20.08
C ASP A 191 -3.66 13.48 19.90
N ALA A 192 -3.92 13.87 18.64
CA ALA A 192 -4.98 14.81 18.28
C ALA A 192 -6.38 14.33 18.73
N LYS A 193 -6.66 13.03 18.58
CA LYS A 193 -7.92 12.44 19.06
C LYS A 193 -8.06 12.55 20.59
N VAL A 194 -7.01 12.24 21.34
CA VAL A 194 -7.01 12.31 22.81
C VAL A 194 -7.12 13.74 23.29
N SER A 195 -6.51 14.68 22.58
CA SER A 195 -6.59 16.13 22.86
C SER A 195 -7.90 16.76 22.39
N LEU A 196 -8.79 15.98 21.74
CA LEU A 196 -10.05 16.46 21.13
C LEU A 196 -9.85 17.56 20.07
N ASP A 197 -8.65 17.64 19.49
CA ASP A 197 -8.34 18.56 18.38
C ASP A 197 -8.75 17.93 17.04
N MET A 198 -10.01 18.11 16.67
CA MET A 198 -10.55 17.61 15.42
C MET A 198 -9.90 18.28 14.21
N GLY A 199 -9.41 19.53 14.32
CA GLY A 199 -8.68 20.20 13.26
C GLY A 199 -7.40 19.46 12.88
N GLU A 200 -6.59 19.06 13.87
CA GLU A 200 -5.40 18.23 13.63
C GLU A 200 -5.76 16.82 13.10
N VAL A 201 -6.85 16.18 13.57
CA VAL A 201 -7.30 14.88 13.07
C VAL A 201 -7.63 14.95 11.57
N PHE A 202 -8.40 15.96 11.14
CA PHE A 202 -8.73 16.16 9.74
C PHE A 202 -7.49 16.53 8.91
N ALA A 203 -6.61 17.38 9.44
CA ALA A 203 -5.37 17.78 8.76
C ALA A 203 -4.46 16.55 8.49
N TRP A 204 -4.18 15.72 9.49
CA TRP A 204 -3.38 14.51 9.31
C TRP A 204 -4.05 13.49 8.38
N SER A 205 -5.39 13.40 8.42
CA SER A 205 -6.14 12.51 7.50
C SER A 205 -6.00 12.97 6.03
N ILE A 206 -6.10 14.28 5.77
CA ILE A 206 -5.90 14.84 4.43
C ILE A 206 -4.46 14.64 3.97
N ILE A 207 -3.47 14.89 4.83
CA ILE A 207 -2.04 14.66 4.53
C ILE A 207 -1.80 13.20 4.15
N MET A 208 -2.36 12.25 4.93
CA MET A 208 -2.24 10.83 4.64
C MET A 208 -2.81 10.48 3.25
N ILE A 209 -4.01 10.98 2.92
CA ILE A 209 -4.65 10.74 1.62
C ILE A 209 -3.80 11.34 0.49
N ALA A 210 -3.30 12.56 0.67
CA ALA A 210 -2.44 13.23 -0.31
C ALA A 210 -1.14 12.46 -0.56
N LEU A 211 -0.46 12.01 0.51
CA LEU A 211 0.76 11.19 0.41
C LEU A 211 0.50 9.85 -0.29
N SER A 212 -0.56 9.14 0.11
CA SER A 212 -0.94 7.89 -0.53
C SER A 212 -1.16 8.08 -2.03
N LYS A 213 -1.87 9.15 -2.41
CA LYS A 213 -2.14 9.46 -3.81
C LYS A 213 -0.89 9.91 -4.57
N PHE A 214 -0.03 10.69 -3.95
CA PHE A 214 1.25 11.11 -4.54
C PHE A 214 2.13 9.89 -4.86
N PHE A 215 2.31 8.98 -3.91
CA PHE A 215 3.13 7.78 -4.13
C PHE A 215 2.47 6.79 -5.10
N GLU A 216 1.14 6.66 -5.10
CA GLU A 216 0.42 5.89 -6.13
C GLU A 216 0.77 6.40 -7.54
N LEU A 217 0.63 7.71 -7.76
CA LEU A 217 0.91 8.32 -9.05
C LEU A 217 2.38 8.18 -9.44
N LEU A 218 3.31 8.35 -8.50
CA LEU A 218 4.74 8.17 -8.71
C LEU A 218 5.07 6.75 -9.16
N VAL A 219 4.56 5.74 -8.45
CA VAL A 219 4.80 4.33 -8.78
C VAL A 219 4.20 3.98 -10.14
N LEU A 220 2.97 4.41 -10.41
CA LEU A 220 2.34 4.18 -11.71
C LEU A 220 3.10 4.86 -12.86
N TYR A 221 3.61 6.06 -12.64
CA TYR A 221 4.45 6.76 -13.62
C TYR A 221 5.73 6.00 -13.91
N VAL A 222 6.44 5.54 -12.87
CA VAL A 222 7.67 4.75 -13.01
C VAL A 222 7.41 3.44 -13.75
N LEU A 223 6.34 2.71 -13.38
CA LEU A 223 5.96 1.47 -14.06
C LEU A 223 5.64 1.72 -15.54
N LYS A 224 4.83 2.73 -15.86
CA LYS A 224 4.49 3.07 -17.26
C LYS A 224 5.70 3.45 -18.07
N LYS A 225 6.60 4.29 -17.54
CA LYS A 225 7.82 4.71 -18.25
C LYS A 225 8.80 3.56 -18.47
N GLY A 226 8.90 2.64 -17.49
CA GLY A 226 9.76 1.45 -17.60
C GLY A 226 9.33 0.53 -18.74
N PHE A 227 8.02 0.39 -18.96
CA PHE A 227 7.46 -0.47 -20.00
C PHE A 227 7.36 0.21 -21.38
N SER A 228 7.12 1.54 -21.42
CA SER A 228 7.09 2.30 -22.69
C SER A 228 8.42 2.26 -23.45
N LYS A 229 9.55 2.08 -22.76
CA LYS A 229 10.87 1.94 -23.37
C LYS A 229 11.22 0.51 -23.81
N GLY A 230 10.42 -0.47 -23.48
CA GLY A 230 10.64 -1.89 -23.80
C GLY A 230 9.79 -2.43 -24.94
N SER A 231 8.88 -1.64 -25.49
CA SER A 231 8.04 -1.99 -26.63
C SER A 231 8.58 -1.34 -27.91
N ILE A 232 9.78 -1.71 -28.33
CA ILE A 232 10.32 -1.55 -29.69
C ILE A 232 10.85 -2.90 -30.12
#